data_3d2eadd82918a203975d507903e7fd15
#
_entry.id   3d2eadd82918a203975d507903e7fd15
#
_cell.length_a   1.000
_cell.length_b   1.000
_cell.length_c   1.000
_cell.angle_alpha   90.00
_cell.angle_beta   90.00
_cell.angle_gamma   90.00
#
_symmetry.space_group_name_H-M   'P 1'
#
loop_
_entity.id
_entity.type
_entity.pdbx_description
1 polymer ?
#
loop_
_entity_poly.entity_id
_entity_poly.type
_entity_poly.pdbx_seq_one_letter_code
_entity_poly.pdbx_strand_id
1 'polypeptide(L)'
;MTYIEDYLEYLCNNQLDSLQSCNAIYFSIYKQITRGVGITDRQYALVLKKIQEYMDVDDLPTRTPLRSIDRSKYITIVDNIEDTVYESYKDNWKWIKVRFPFSKKDIAKVDSIGISHNEYYHKKGSHEHYYKFTSKNVYKIINVLKNRNFKIEDTLFEYYEKINDVVNVKFDVYKNCIPDTVKKELSELSN
;
A
#
# COMPACT_ATOMS: atom_id res chain seq x y z
N MET A 1 -0.53 25.15 -22.93
CA MET A 1 -0.72 23.88 -22.18
C MET A 1 -0.25 22.75 -23.06
N THR A 2 0.56 21.86 -22.54
CA THR A 2 1.20 20.82 -23.36
C THR A 2 0.63 19.44 -23.03
N TYR A 3 0.24 19.24 -21.80
CA TYR A 3 -0.24 17.95 -21.32
C TYR A 3 -1.76 17.95 -21.07
N ILE A 4 -2.39 16.81 -21.25
CA ILE A 4 -3.84 16.65 -21.06
C ILE A 4 -4.25 16.94 -19.60
N GLU A 5 -3.35 16.72 -18.67
CA GLU A 5 -3.54 17.02 -17.25
C GLU A 5 -3.73 18.50 -16.98
N ASP A 6 -2.97 19.36 -17.67
CA ASP A 6 -3.05 20.83 -17.54
C ASP A 6 -4.43 21.33 -18.00
N TYR A 7 -4.94 20.77 -19.10
CA TYR A 7 -6.29 21.08 -19.61
C TYR A 7 -7.38 20.62 -18.67
N LEU A 8 -7.20 19.43 -18.11
CA LEU A 8 -8.18 18.88 -17.17
C LEU A 8 -8.21 19.68 -15.86
N GLU A 9 -7.06 20.11 -15.38
CA GLU A 9 -6.93 21.00 -14.24
C GLU A 9 -7.63 22.34 -14.51
N TYR A 10 -7.38 22.93 -15.67
CA TYR A 10 -8.02 24.18 -16.09
C TYR A 10 -9.54 24.03 -16.14
N LEU A 11 -10.07 22.96 -16.76
CA LEU A 11 -11.49 22.68 -16.84
C LEU A 11 -12.11 22.51 -15.43
N CYS A 12 -11.46 21.76 -14.55
CA CYS A 12 -11.97 21.55 -13.20
C CYS A 12 -11.99 22.85 -12.36
N ASN A 13 -11.01 23.74 -12.56
CA ASN A 13 -10.90 24.97 -11.77
C ASN A 13 -11.77 26.10 -12.28
N ASN A 14 -12.03 26.16 -13.58
CA ASN A 14 -12.72 27.31 -14.20
C ASN A 14 -14.18 27.06 -14.60
N GLN A 15 -14.64 25.82 -14.60
CA GLN A 15 -15.97 25.47 -15.09
C GLN A 15 -16.78 24.59 -14.13
N LEU A 16 -16.45 24.63 -12.86
CA LEU A 16 -17.05 23.75 -11.83
C LEU A 16 -18.57 23.81 -11.77
N ASP A 17 -19.19 24.96 -12.04
CA ASP A 17 -20.64 25.14 -11.95
C ASP A 17 -21.43 24.49 -13.10
N SER A 18 -20.87 24.44 -14.31
CA SER A 18 -21.51 23.79 -15.46
C SER A 18 -21.21 22.28 -15.54
N LEU A 19 -20.22 21.88 -14.80
CA LEU A 19 -19.68 20.52 -14.81
C LEU A 19 -20.34 19.58 -13.79
N GLN A 20 -21.22 20.04 -12.89
CA GLN A 20 -21.72 19.22 -11.78
C GLN A 20 -22.51 17.96 -12.17
N SER A 21 -23.16 17.91 -13.32
CA SER A 21 -23.98 16.74 -13.70
C SER A 21 -23.28 15.70 -14.58
N CYS A 22 -22.24 16.10 -15.36
CA CYS A 22 -21.48 15.16 -16.20
C CYS A 22 -20.10 14.77 -15.64
N ASN A 23 -19.73 15.23 -14.48
CA ASN A 23 -18.36 15.50 -14.13
C ASN A 23 -17.75 14.69 -12.99
N ALA A 24 -18.51 13.84 -12.33
CA ALA A 24 -17.97 12.89 -11.37
C ALA A 24 -16.78 12.10 -11.97
N ILE A 25 -16.86 11.79 -13.27
CA ILE A 25 -15.81 11.05 -13.99
C ILE A 25 -14.57 11.93 -14.18
N TYR A 26 -14.71 13.15 -14.70
CA TYR A 26 -13.56 14.04 -14.95
C TYR A 26 -12.88 14.47 -13.65
N PHE A 27 -13.66 14.78 -12.64
CA PHE A 27 -13.16 15.09 -11.32
C PHE A 27 -12.46 13.89 -10.65
N SER A 28 -12.99 12.69 -10.88
CA SER A 28 -12.34 11.45 -10.44
C SER A 28 -11.00 11.22 -11.16
N ILE A 29 -10.96 11.50 -12.48
CA ILE A 29 -9.72 11.42 -13.27
C ILE A 29 -8.73 12.48 -12.80
N TYR A 30 -9.16 13.73 -12.58
CA TYR A 30 -8.33 14.79 -12.04
C TYR A 30 -7.73 14.42 -10.68
N LYS A 31 -8.55 13.92 -9.75
CA LYS A 31 -8.05 13.40 -8.46
C LYS A 31 -7.09 12.22 -8.60
N GLN A 32 -7.26 11.39 -9.62
CA GLN A 32 -6.35 10.29 -9.91
C GLN A 32 -4.98 10.82 -10.34
N ILE A 33 -4.96 11.81 -11.24
CA ILE A 33 -3.75 12.46 -11.74
C ILE A 33 -3.01 13.21 -10.62
N THR A 34 -3.71 13.99 -9.81
CA THR A 34 -3.12 14.73 -8.68
C THR A 34 -2.48 13.82 -7.63
N ARG A 35 -2.90 12.55 -7.58
CA ARG A 35 -2.28 11.51 -6.75
C ARG A 35 -1.10 10.81 -7.44
N GLY A 36 -0.68 11.29 -8.61
CA GLY A 36 0.39 10.67 -9.39
C GLY A 36 0.02 9.35 -10.07
N VAL A 37 -1.26 9.03 -10.15
CA VAL A 37 -1.75 7.83 -10.84
C VAL A 37 -2.05 8.19 -12.29
N GLY A 38 -1.39 7.52 -13.23
CA GLY A 38 -1.60 7.75 -14.66
C GLY A 38 -3.01 7.36 -15.11
N ILE A 39 -3.45 7.98 -16.21
CA ILE A 39 -4.75 7.70 -16.82
C ILE A 39 -4.67 6.57 -17.86
N THR A 40 -5.74 5.81 -18.00
CA THR A 40 -5.87 4.77 -19.01
C THR A 40 -6.15 5.37 -20.38
N ASP A 41 -5.98 4.58 -21.46
CA ASP A 41 -6.29 5.04 -22.82
C ASP A 41 -7.74 5.47 -22.98
N ARG A 42 -8.67 4.78 -22.32
CA ARG A 42 -10.09 5.16 -22.32
C ARG A 42 -10.35 6.47 -21.60
N GLN A 43 -9.68 6.69 -20.47
CA GLN A 43 -9.78 7.95 -19.72
C GLN A 43 -9.17 9.09 -20.54
N TYR A 44 -8.00 8.86 -21.17
CA TYR A 44 -7.37 9.83 -22.06
C TYR A 44 -8.32 10.24 -23.20
N ALA A 45 -8.88 9.27 -23.95
CA ALA A 45 -9.80 9.54 -25.04
C ALA A 45 -11.05 10.31 -24.58
N LEU A 46 -11.58 9.98 -23.39
CA LEU A 46 -12.73 10.66 -22.81
C LEU A 46 -12.42 12.12 -22.46
N VAL A 47 -11.28 12.38 -21.84
CA VAL A 47 -10.83 13.74 -21.48
C VAL A 47 -10.52 14.55 -22.72
N LEU A 48 -9.84 13.95 -23.71
CA LEU A 48 -9.53 14.59 -24.97
C LEU A 48 -10.78 15.06 -25.72
N LYS A 49 -11.80 14.19 -25.82
CA LYS A 49 -13.09 14.54 -26.40
C LYS A 49 -13.71 15.76 -25.70
N LYS A 50 -13.63 15.79 -24.37
CA LYS A 50 -14.19 16.90 -23.58
C LYS A 50 -13.44 18.21 -23.79
N ILE A 51 -12.10 18.15 -23.86
CA ILE A 51 -11.27 19.30 -24.17
C ILE A 51 -11.66 19.89 -25.53
N GLN A 52 -11.80 19.05 -26.55
CA GLN A 52 -12.19 19.47 -27.90
C GLN A 52 -13.61 20.07 -27.97
N GLU A 53 -14.51 19.69 -27.05
CA GLU A 53 -15.87 20.30 -26.98
C GLU A 53 -15.87 21.73 -26.41
N TYR A 54 -14.90 22.07 -25.57
CA TYR A 54 -14.87 23.33 -24.80
C TYR A 54 -13.77 24.28 -25.17
N MET A 55 -12.74 23.79 -25.83
CA MET A 55 -11.54 24.58 -26.17
C MET A 55 -11.18 24.32 -27.62
N ASP A 56 -10.94 25.41 -28.33
CA ASP A 56 -10.31 25.33 -29.66
C ASP A 56 -8.82 25.05 -29.43
N VAL A 57 -8.39 23.84 -29.71
CA VAL A 57 -7.03 23.38 -29.46
C VAL A 57 -6.41 23.02 -30.78
N ASP A 58 -5.47 23.86 -31.25
CA ASP A 58 -4.75 23.68 -32.51
C ASP A 58 -3.92 22.39 -32.48
N ASP A 59 -3.28 22.09 -31.34
CA ASP A 59 -2.49 20.89 -31.13
C ASP A 59 -3.14 19.96 -30.10
N LEU A 60 -3.22 18.68 -30.43
CA LEU A 60 -3.71 17.67 -29.50
C LEU A 60 -2.78 17.59 -28.27
N PRO A 61 -3.32 17.74 -27.06
CA PRO A 61 -2.52 17.66 -25.86
C PRO A 61 -1.87 16.28 -25.72
N THR A 62 -0.60 16.27 -25.41
CA THR A 62 0.13 15.03 -25.20
C THR A 62 -0.22 14.44 -23.84
N ARG A 63 -0.13 13.16 -23.77
CA ARG A 63 -0.25 12.43 -22.50
C ARG A 63 1.04 12.60 -21.71
N THR A 64 0.93 13.01 -20.45
CA THR A 64 2.11 12.97 -19.57
C THR A 64 2.64 11.54 -19.57
N PRO A 65 3.95 11.34 -19.83
CA PRO A 65 4.54 10.03 -19.72
C PRO A 65 4.15 9.47 -18.35
N LEU A 66 3.49 8.32 -18.35
CA LEU A 66 3.18 7.63 -17.10
C LEU A 66 4.48 7.59 -16.32
N ARG A 67 4.58 8.35 -15.23
CA ARG A 67 5.61 8.04 -14.23
C ARG A 67 5.44 6.56 -14.01
N SER A 68 6.48 5.81 -14.31
CA SER A 68 6.43 4.35 -14.15
C SER A 68 5.93 4.12 -12.72
N ILE A 69 4.66 3.75 -12.61
CA ILE A 69 4.11 3.43 -11.29
C ILE A 69 4.99 2.28 -10.86
N ASP A 70 5.84 2.56 -9.90
CA ASP A 70 6.64 1.51 -9.31
C ASP A 70 5.66 0.52 -8.68
N ARG A 71 5.39 -0.54 -9.44
CA ARG A 71 4.50 -1.63 -9.04
C ARG A 71 5.22 -2.64 -8.16
N SER A 72 6.46 -2.37 -7.81
CA SER A 72 7.22 -3.24 -6.94
C SER A 72 6.55 -3.32 -5.58
N LYS A 73 6.51 -4.52 -5.07
CA LYS A 73 6.08 -4.81 -3.69
C LYS A 73 7.33 -5.18 -2.92
N TYR A 74 7.57 -4.49 -1.83
CA TYR A 74 8.74 -4.83 -1.02
C TYR A 74 8.49 -4.63 0.47
N ILE A 75 9.28 -5.35 1.24
CA ILE A 75 9.35 -5.28 2.69
C ILE A 75 10.81 -5.05 3.06
N THR A 76 11.10 -3.93 3.70
CA THR A 76 12.46 -3.51 4.05
C THR A 76 12.52 -3.00 5.48
N ILE A 77 13.74 -2.94 6.03
CA ILE A 77 14.00 -2.27 7.30
C ILE A 77 14.38 -0.81 7.00
N VAL A 78 13.85 0.11 7.79
CA VAL A 78 14.22 1.53 7.76
C VAL A 78 14.46 2.02 9.19
N ASP A 79 15.44 2.91 9.36
CA ASP A 79 15.80 3.41 10.68
C ASP A 79 14.83 4.49 11.18
N ASN A 80 14.21 5.25 10.26
CA ASN A 80 13.28 6.32 10.59
C ASN A 80 12.11 6.37 9.61
N ILE A 81 10.99 6.93 10.06
CA ILE A 81 9.88 7.31 9.19
C ILE A 81 10.07 8.77 8.81
N GLU A 82 10.48 9.00 7.56
CA GLU A 82 10.59 10.36 7.01
C GLU A 82 9.22 11.03 6.93
N ASP A 83 9.21 12.37 7.12
CA ASP A 83 8.00 13.21 7.01
C ASP A 83 6.85 12.86 7.97
N THR A 84 7.11 12.17 9.07
CA THR A 84 6.08 12.00 10.09
C THR A 84 5.90 13.29 10.90
N VAL A 85 4.65 13.70 11.14
CA VAL A 85 4.30 14.82 12.02
C VAL A 85 4.27 14.42 13.50
N TYR A 86 4.30 13.12 13.77
CA TYR A 86 4.21 12.58 15.14
C TYR A 86 5.60 12.35 15.71
N GLU A 87 5.97 13.09 16.72
CA GLU A 87 7.27 12.93 17.40
C GLU A 87 7.49 11.54 17.99
N SER A 88 6.41 10.90 18.45
CA SER A 88 6.45 9.52 18.95
C SER A 88 6.93 8.48 17.93
N TYR A 89 6.94 8.80 16.64
CA TYR A 89 7.47 7.95 15.58
C TYR A 89 8.87 8.37 15.12
N LYS A 90 9.40 9.50 15.65
CA LYS A 90 10.75 9.98 15.33
C LYS A 90 11.82 9.40 16.25
N ASP A 91 11.43 8.69 17.31
CA ASP A 91 12.38 8.03 18.20
C ASP A 91 13.21 7.00 17.43
N ASN A 92 14.44 6.75 17.87
CA ASN A 92 15.48 5.87 17.29
C ASN A 92 15.03 4.40 17.15
N TRP A 93 13.88 4.18 16.58
CA TRP A 93 13.29 2.86 16.40
C TRP A 93 13.47 2.44 14.96
N LYS A 94 13.86 1.20 14.76
CA LYS A 94 13.77 0.58 13.45
C LYS A 94 12.35 0.24 13.11
N TRP A 95 12.01 0.40 11.83
CA TRP A 95 10.69 0.14 11.29
C TRP A 95 10.75 -0.87 10.16
N ILE A 96 9.70 -1.63 10.01
CA ILE A 96 9.47 -2.48 8.84
C ILE A 96 8.59 -1.68 7.89
N LYS A 97 9.14 -1.32 6.73
CA LYS A 97 8.42 -0.63 5.67
C LYS A 97 7.85 -1.66 4.71
N VAL A 98 6.53 -1.69 4.57
CA VAL A 98 5.81 -2.49 3.60
C VAL A 98 5.25 -1.55 2.54
N ARG A 99 5.69 -1.70 1.30
CA ARG A 99 5.20 -0.91 0.17
C ARG A 99 4.58 -1.79 -0.89
N PHE A 100 3.42 -1.37 -1.41
CA PHE A 100 2.77 -2.00 -2.55
C PHE A 100 1.85 -1.01 -3.27
N PRO A 101 1.64 -1.15 -4.60
CA PRO A 101 0.67 -0.35 -5.32
C PRO A 101 -0.75 -0.63 -4.79
N PHE A 102 -1.68 0.30 -5.04
CA PHE A 102 -3.06 0.13 -4.60
C PHE A 102 -3.64 -1.23 -5.04
N SER A 103 -3.98 -2.04 -4.06
CA SER A 103 -4.59 -3.36 -4.26
C SER A 103 -5.52 -3.65 -3.09
N LYS A 104 -6.82 -3.75 -3.34
CA LYS A 104 -7.81 -4.10 -2.31
C LYS A 104 -7.46 -5.42 -1.61
N LYS A 105 -6.91 -6.39 -2.36
CA LYS A 105 -6.51 -7.69 -1.81
C LYS A 105 -5.30 -7.59 -0.88
N ASP A 106 -4.32 -6.75 -1.22
CA ASP A 106 -3.14 -6.59 -0.38
C ASP A 106 -3.45 -5.72 0.85
N ILE A 107 -4.28 -4.67 0.69
CA ILE A 107 -4.78 -3.87 1.81
C ILE A 107 -5.50 -4.77 2.83
N ALA A 108 -6.46 -5.59 2.39
CA ALA A 108 -7.18 -6.50 3.29
C ALA A 108 -6.24 -7.48 4.01
N LYS A 109 -5.14 -7.90 3.37
CA LYS A 109 -4.13 -8.75 4.01
C LYS A 109 -3.27 -7.99 5.00
N VAL A 110 -2.86 -6.79 4.67
CA VAL A 110 -2.12 -5.91 5.58
C VAL A 110 -2.96 -5.60 6.83
N ASP A 111 -4.24 -5.29 6.65
CA ASP A 111 -5.17 -5.05 7.76
C ASP A 111 -5.35 -6.31 8.64
N SER A 112 -5.31 -7.51 8.03
CA SER A 112 -5.43 -8.78 8.76
C SER A 112 -4.21 -9.16 9.60
N ILE A 113 -3.09 -8.44 9.52
CA ILE A 113 -1.88 -8.73 10.31
C ILE A 113 -2.14 -8.54 11.82
N GLY A 114 -3.07 -7.67 12.18
CA GLY A 114 -3.49 -7.47 13.55
C GLY A 114 -2.38 -6.92 14.45
N ILE A 115 -1.67 -5.88 13.97
CA ILE A 115 -0.68 -5.13 14.76
C ILE A 115 -1.36 -3.95 15.42
N SER A 116 -0.97 -3.63 16.62
CA SER A 116 -1.56 -2.54 17.41
C SER A 116 -1.29 -1.17 16.77
N HIS A 117 -2.23 -0.23 16.90
CA HIS A 117 -2.13 1.11 16.31
C HIS A 117 -0.91 1.90 16.78
N ASN A 118 -0.42 1.67 17.99
CA ASN A 118 0.80 2.32 18.52
C ASN A 118 2.09 1.73 17.94
N GLU A 119 2.01 0.63 17.23
CA GLU A 119 3.12 -0.03 16.54
C GLU A 119 3.01 0.06 15.01
N TYR A 120 2.06 0.84 14.52
CA TYR A 120 1.74 0.97 13.09
C TYR A 120 1.58 2.42 12.68
N TYR A 121 2.14 2.78 11.54
CA TYR A 121 1.96 4.08 10.90
C TYR A 121 1.71 3.91 9.41
N HIS A 122 0.72 4.62 8.89
CA HIS A 122 0.45 4.72 7.45
C HIS A 122 0.60 6.16 7.00
N LYS A 123 1.54 6.40 6.09
CA LYS A 123 1.72 7.72 5.48
C LYS A 123 0.53 8.03 4.58
N LYS A 124 -0.31 8.99 5.01
CA LYS A 124 -1.52 9.38 4.28
C LYS A 124 -1.18 9.79 2.84
N GLY A 125 -1.86 9.19 1.86
CA GLY A 125 -1.64 9.47 0.44
C GLY A 125 -0.47 8.70 -0.17
N SER A 126 0.23 7.87 0.59
CA SER A 126 1.27 6.98 0.07
C SER A 126 0.79 5.51 0.04
N HIS A 127 1.59 4.68 -0.58
CA HIS A 127 1.40 3.21 -0.58
C HIS A 127 2.32 2.53 0.44
N GLU A 128 2.71 3.25 1.47
CA GLU A 128 3.71 2.82 2.46
C GLU A 128 3.08 2.63 3.82
N HIS A 129 3.32 1.47 4.38
CA HIS A 129 2.88 1.05 5.71
C HIS A 129 4.12 0.77 6.55
N TYR A 130 4.18 1.32 7.74
CA TYR A 130 5.31 1.20 8.64
C TYR A 130 4.89 0.50 9.91
N TYR A 131 5.66 -0.48 10.32
CA TYR A 131 5.44 -1.27 11.52
C TYR A 131 6.70 -1.23 12.39
N LYS A 132 6.52 -1.08 13.69
CA LYS A 132 7.62 -1.11 14.64
C LYS A 132 8.39 -2.42 14.49
N PHE A 133 9.73 -2.34 14.39
CA PHE A 133 10.58 -3.51 14.26
C PHE A 133 10.64 -4.26 15.59
N THR A 134 9.90 -5.34 15.69
CA THR A 134 9.92 -6.30 16.78
C THR A 134 9.86 -7.71 16.21
N SER A 135 10.41 -8.71 16.93
CA SER A 135 10.36 -10.11 16.48
C SER A 135 8.92 -10.58 16.20
N LYS A 136 7.96 -10.16 17.03
CA LYS A 136 6.55 -10.45 16.85
C LYS A 136 6.00 -9.87 15.54
N ASN A 137 6.31 -8.60 15.24
CA ASN A 137 5.81 -7.93 14.05
C ASN A 137 6.47 -8.47 12.79
N VAL A 138 7.80 -8.73 12.82
CA VAL A 138 8.52 -9.39 11.71
C VAL A 138 7.87 -10.72 11.37
N TYR A 139 7.64 -11.55 12.39
CA TYR A 139 7.02 -12.87 12.20
C TYR A 139 5.62 -12.77 11.58
N LYS A 140 4.77 -11.93 12.13
CA LYS A 140 3.39 -11.73 11.64
C LYS A 140 3.35 -11.21 10.19
N ILE A 141 4.12 -10.16 9.90
CA ILE A 141 4.14 -9.49 8.58
C ILE A 141 4.61 -10.48 7.51
N ILE A 142 5.75 -11.13 7.74
CA ILE A 142 6.33 -12.03 6.74
C ILE A 142 5.45 -13.26 6.54
N ASN A 143 4.90 -13.86 7.58
CA ASN A 143 3.98 -14.98 7.44
C ASN A 143 2.75 -14.66 6.59
N VAL A 144 2.19 -13.47 6.72
CA VAL A 144 1.02 -13.05 5.96
C VAL A 144 1.37 -12.70 4.51
N LEU A 145 2.57 -12.13 4.27
CA LEU A 145 2.91 -11.50 2.99
C LEU A 145 3.89 -12.32 2.13
N LYS A 146 4.64 -13.30 2.68
CA LYS A 146 5.68 -14.07 1.95
C LYS A 146 5.19 -14.73 0.66
N ASN A 147 3.91 -15.13 0.62
CA ASN A 147 3.31 -15.79 -0.55
C ASN A 147 2.60 -14.81 -1.51
N ARG A 148 2.88 -13.49 -1.41
CA ARG A 148 2.21 -12.42 -2.13
C ARG A 148 3.09 -11.66 -3.12
N ASN A 149 4.20 -12.27 -3.56
CA ASN A 149 5.17 -11.67 -4.46
C ASN A 149 5.77 -10.34 -3.92
N PHE A 150 5.96 -10.25 -2.60
CA PHE A 150 6.77 -9.19 -2.02
C PHE A 150 8.25 -9.57 -2.10
N LYS A 151 9.07 -8.64 -2.56
CA LYS A 151 10.51 -8.73 -2.40
C LYS A 151 10.84 -8.39 -0.96
N ILE A 152 11.33 -9.35 -0.20
CA ILE A 152 11.74 -9.16 1.19
C ILE A 152 13.23 -8.90 1.20
N GLU A 153 13.67 -7.93 1.98
CA GLU A 153 15.08 -7.65 2.21
C GLU A 153 15.77 -8.86 2.88
N ASP A 154 16.93 -9.25 2.38
CA ASP A 154 17.61 -10.48 2.78
C ASP A 154 17.87 -10.53 4.29
N THR A 155 18.38 -9.43 4.90
CA THR A 155 18.63 -9.34 6.34
C THR A 155 17.36 -9.52 7.17
N LEU A 156 16.22 -9.01 6.68
CA LEU A 156 14.91 -9.16 7.33
C LEU A 156 14.41 -10.60 7.20
N PHE A 157 14.64 -11.22 6.06
CA PHE A 157 14.23 -12.60 5.83
C PHE A 157 15.04 -13.58 6.69
N GLU A 158 16.36 -13.39 6.77
CA GLU A 158 17.22 -14.19 7.67
C GLU A 158 16.80 -14.05 9.14
N TYR A 159 16.43 -12.83 9.56
CA TYR A 159 15.93 -12.60 10.90
C TYR A 159 14.60 -13.33 11.15
N TYR A 160 13.71 -13.31 10.16
CA TYR A 160 12.46 -14.06 10.20
C TYR A 160 12.70 -15.57 10.32
N GLU A 161 13.62 -16.15 9.54
CA GLU A 161 13.93 -17.58 9.60
C GLU A 161 14.39 -18.00 10.97
N LYS A 162 15.28 -17.22 11.60
CA LYS A 162 15.71 -17.47 12.99
C LYS A 162 14.55 -17.47 13.98
N ILE A 163 13.61 -16.55 13.83
CA ILE A 163 12.40 -16.50 14.68
C ILE A 163 11.52 -17.73 14.41
N ASN A 164 11.31 -18.05 13.16
CA ASN A 164 10.47 -19.16 12.74
C ASN A 164 11.01 -20.50 13.27
N ASP A 165 12.32 -20.70 13.24
CA ASP A 165 12.96 -21.89 13.79
C ASP A 165 12.72 -21.99 15.30
N VAL A 166 12.88 -20.90 16.04
CA VAL A 166 12.63 -20.87 17.50
C VAL A 166 11.16 -21.16 17.81
N VAL A 167 10.24 -20.61 17.02
CA VAL A 167 8.79 -20.85 17.19
C VAL A 167 8.45 -22.31 16.93
N ASN A 168 9.00 -22.90 15.86
CA ASN A 168 8.75 -24.28 15.50
C ASN A 168 9.36 -25.26 16.53
N VAL A 169 10.58 -25.02 16.99
CA VAL A 169 11.21 -25.85 18.04
C VAL A 169 10.39 -25.80 19.32
N LYS A 170 9.95 -24.63 19.76
CA LYS A 170 9.09 -24.52 20.95
C LYS A 170 7.79 -25.27 20.78
N PHE A 171 7.13 -25.16 19.62
CA PHE A 171 5.90 -25.85 19.35
C PHE A 171 6.09 -27.38 19.41
N ASP A 172 7.15 -27.91 18.81
CA ASP A 172 7.44 -29.35 18.82
C ASP A 172 7.78 -29.87 20.22
N VAL A 173 8.54 -29.10 21.00
CA VAL A 173 8.82 -29.44 22.41
C VAL A 173 7.53 -29.47 23.23
N TYR A 174 6.68 -28.46 23.12
CA TYR A 174 5.40 -28.45 23.83
C TYR A 174 4.48 -29.57 23.38
N LYS A 175 4.41 -29.84 22.06
CA LYS A 175 3.59 -30.90 21.49
C LYS A 175 3.99 -32.29 22.05
N ASN A 176 5.28 -32.49 22.25
CA ASN A 176 5.82 -33.75 22.81
C ASN A 176 5.68 -33.86 24.33
N CYS A 177 5.57 -32.72 25.04
CA CYS A 177 5.43 -32.67 26.48
C CYS A 177 3.96 -32.64 26.98
N ILE A 178 2.99 -32.43 26.07
CA ILE A 178 1.58 -32.40 26.42
C ILE A 178 1.06 -33.85 26.49
N PRO A 179 0.47 -34.30 27.62
CA PRO A 179 -0.18 -35.58 27.69
C PRO A 179 -1.27 -35.74 26.62
N ASP A 180 -1.41 -36.94 26.07
CA ASP A 180 -2.35 -37.22 24.98
C ASP A 180 -3.82 -36.92 25.35
N THR A 181 -4.17 -37.00 26.61
CA THR A 181 -5.47 -36.57 27.14
C THR A 181 -5.74 -35.09 26.90
N VAL A 182 -4.73 -34.23 27.15
CA VAL A 182 -4.84 -32.77 26.95
C VAL A 182 -4.82 -32.42 25.48
N LYS A 183 -4.09 -33.17 24.63
CA LYS A 183 -4.12 -32.99 23.18
C LYS A 183 -5.51 -33.25 22.61
N LYS A 184 -6.22 -34.24 23.13
CA LYS A 184 -7.59 -34.55 22.72
C LYS A 184 -8.55 -33.42 23.06
N GLU A 185 -8.49 -32.91 24.30
CA GLU A 185 -9.32 -31.77 24.72
C GLU A 185 -9.06 -30.50 23.91
N LEU A 186 -7.78 -30.19 23.60
CA LEU A 186 -7.42 -29.03 22.73
C LEU A 186 -7.92 -29.20 21.30
N SER A 187 -7.96 -30.42 20.77
CA SER A 187 -8.48 -30.65 19.41
C SER A 187 -10.01 -30.49 19.34
N GLU A 188 -10.72 -30.78 20.44
CA GLU A 188 -12.18 -30.60 20.56
C GLU A 188 -12.59 -29.13 20.71
N LEU A 189 -11.69 -28.27 21.22
CA LEU A 189 -11.91 -26.82 21.34
C LEU A 189 -11.59 -26.04 20.04
N SER A 190 -10.99 -26.69 19.05
CA SER A 190 -10.58 -26.08 17.78
C SER A 190 -11.58 -26.29 16.62
N ASN A 191 -12.68 -27.01 16.88
CA ASN A 191 -13.81 -27.24 15.99
C ASN A 191 -15.00 -26.39 16.41
#